data_ad34285276eb358d358e082da9994ff0
#
_entry.id   ad34285276eb358d358e082da9994ff0
#
_cell.length_a   1.000
_cell.length_b   1.000
_cell.length_c   1.000
_cell.angle_alpha   90.00
_cell.angle_beta   90.00
_cell.angle_gamma   90.00
#
_symmetry.space_group_name_H-M   'P 1'
#
loop_
_entity.id
_entity.type
_entity.pdbx_description
1 polymer ?
#
loop_
_entity_poly.entity_id
_entity_poly.type
_entity_poly.pdbx_seq_one_letter_code
_entity_poly.pdbx_strand_id
1 'polypeptide(L)'
;MAESYEKAGVNLEAGYEVVRRIKKHVASTSRLGVMGNIGAFGGMFDLSALNVKEPVLVSGTDGVGTKLKLAFEMDKHDTIGIDAVAMCVNDVLAQGAEPLFFLDYVAVGHNEPAKIEAIVAGVAEGCRQAGCALIGGETAEMPGMYAGGEYDIAGFTCGVVEKSRLIDGTKVRVGDVLVGIASSGVHSNGFSLVRKVVADAGLDLRKAYPELDGRVLGEVLLTPTKIYVKQVLEVIRACNVHGISHITGGGFDENIPRILSEGQGIEIHEGTWEILPVFRLLEKYGKIAHREMFNIFNMGIGMVIAVSQDEASEVIAILEKPVSYTHLTL
;
A
#
# COMPACT_ATOMS: atom_id res chain seq x y z
N MET A 1 24.12 -32.10 4.48
CA MET A 1 23.10 -31.10 4.76
C MET A 1 22.18 -31.57 5.89
N ALA A 2 21.53 -30.66 6.59
CA ALA A 2 20.91 -30.99 7.87
C ALA A 2 19.58 -31.77 7.68
N GLU A 3 19.69 -33.08 7.49
CA GLU A 3 18.56 -34.05 7.40
C GLU A 3 17.58 -33.91 8.60
N SER A 4 18.11 -33.44 9.73
CA SER A 4 17.30 -33.18 10.94
C SER A 4 16.39 -31.94 10.77
N TYR A 5 16.82 -30.92 10.02
CA TYR A 5 16.02 -29.71 9.72
C TYR A 5 14.88 -30.03 8.76
N GLU A 6 15.16 -30.84 7.75
CA GLU A 6 14.18 -31.30 6.78
C GLU A 6 13.09 -32.17 7.44
N LYS A 7 13.49 -33.04 8.39
CA LYS A 7 12.56 -33.81 9.23
C LYS A 7 11.71 -32.93 10.16
N ALA A 8 12.18 -31.72 10.49
CA ALA A 8 11.45 -30.72 11.25
C ALA A 8 10.53 -29.83 10.38
N GLY A 9 10.49 -30.08 9.06
CA GLY A 9 9.61 -29.35 8.12
C GLY A 9 10.23 -28.10 7.51
N VAL A 10 11.55 -27.86 7.65
CA VAL A 10 12.24 -26.68 7.09
C VAL A 10 13.12 -27.10 5.91
N ASN A 11 12.86 -26.51 4.74
CA ASN A 11 13.59 -26.83 3.51
C ASN A 11 14.64 -25.74 3.18
N LEU A 12 15.91 -25.96 3.55
CA LEU A 12 17.01 -25.03 3.33
C LEU A 12 17.29 -24.79 1.82
N GLU A 13 17.19 -25.82 0.97
CA GLU A 13 17.42 -25.67 -0.46
C GLU A 13 16.37 -24.78 -1.11
N ALA A 14 15.11 -24.91 -0.69
CA ALA A 14 14.06 -24.00 -1.10
C ALA A 14 14.37 -22.54 -0.71
N GLY A 15 14.92 -22.33 0.49
CA GLY A 15 15.37 -21.00 0.93
C GLY A 15 16.45 -20.40 0.04
N TYR A 16 17.48 -21.17 -0.32
CA TYR A 16 18.52 -20.73 -1.26
C TYR A 16 17.96 -20.45 -2.65
N GLU A 17 17.03 -21.25 -3.12
CA GLU A 17 16.36 -21.04 -4.39
C GLU A 17 15.54 -19.73 -4.40
N VAL A 18 14.82 -19.44 -3.32
CA VAL A 18 14.10 -18.15 -3.16
C VAL A 18 15.08 -16.99 -3.33
N VAL A 19 16.17 -16.97 -2.55
CA VAL A 19 17.17 -15.89 -2.62
C VAL A 19 17.72 -15.72 -4.03
N ARG A 20 17.97 -16.82 -4.75
CA ARG A 20 18.44 -16.77 -6.14
C ARG A 20 17.40 -16.11 -7.07
N ARG A 21 16.13 -16.48 -6.93
CA ARG A 21 15.04 -15.98 -7.79
C ARG A 21 14.73 -14.50 -7.56
N ILE A 22 14.74 -14.04 -6.32
CA ILE A 22 14.35 -12.67 -5.98
C ILE A 22 15.43 -11.63 -6.33
N LYS A 23 16.70 -12.00 -6.51
CA LYS A 23 17.81 -11.07 -6.79
C LYS A 23 17.51 -10.07 -7.91
N LYS A 24 16.96 -10.56 -9.03
CA LYS A 24 16.60 -9.71 -10.18
C LYS A 24 15.53 -8.67 -9.85
N HIS A 25 14.54 -9.05 -9.02
CA HIS A 25 13.47 -8.18 -8.61
C HIS A 25 14.00 -7.09 -7.67
N VAL A 26 14.80 -7.45 -6.68
CA VAL A 26 15.45 -6.50 -5.76
C VAL A 26 16.33 -5.52 -6.53
N ALA A 27 17.20 -6.01 -7.42
CA ALA A 27 18.09 -5.16 -8.23
C ALA A 27 17.30 -4.13 -9.07
N SER A 28 16.10 -4.47 -9.54
CA SER A 28 15.26 -3.57 -10.33
C SER A 28 14.71 -2.36 -9.55
N THR A 29 14.84 -2.34 -8.24
CA THR A 29 14.38 -1.25 -7.36
C THR A 29 15.52 -0.32 -6.93
N SER A 30 16.75 -0.55 -7.37
CA SER A 30 17.92 0.23 -6.96
C SER A 30 17.74 1.73 -7.26
N ARG A 31 18.20 2.56 -6.34
CA ARG A 31 18.17 4.02 -6.46
C ARG A 31 19.39 4.66 -5.80
N LEU A 32 19.55 5.97 -6.00
CA LEU A 32 20.59 6.76 -5.32
C LEU A 32 20.47 6.61 -3.80
N GLY A 33 21.60 6.36 -3.15
CA GLY A 33 21.73 6.15 -1.71
C GLY A 33 21.80 4.67 -1.31
N VAL A 34 21.38 3.73 -2.16
CA VAL A 34 21.50 2.30 -1.85
C VAL A 34 22.97 1.87 -1.83
N MET A 35 23.39 1.21 -0.75
CA MET A 35 24.74 0.70 -0.56
C MET A 35 24.73 -0.84 -0.46
N GLY A 36 25.56 -1.48 -1.28
CA GLY A 36 25.71 -2.94 -1.26
C GLY A 36 24.59 -3.69 -2.01
N ASN A 37 24.52 -4.98 -1.78
CA ASN A 37 23.55 -5.90 -2.39
C ASN A 37 22.85 -6.71 -1.29
N ILE A 38 21.73 -7.34 -1.62
CA ILE A 38 21.05 -8.29 -0.72
C ILE A 38 21.97 -9.46 -0.36
N GLY A 39 21.82 -9.97 0.88
CA GLY A 39 22.63 -11.09 1.42
C GLY A 39 23.65 -10.65 2.47
N ALA A 40 23.76 -9.37 2.80
CA ALA A 40 24.43 -8.89 3.98
C ALA A 40 23.50 -8.98 5.22
N PHE A 41 24.02 -8.74 6.43
CA PHE A 41 23.21 -8.77 7.65
C PHE A 41 22.15 -7.68 7.73
N GLY A 42 22.29 -6.60 6.98
CA GLY A 42 21.33 -5.51 6.93
C GLY A 42 21.41 -4.72 5.65
N GLY A 43 20.30 -4.08 5.27
CA GLY A 43 20.26 -3.12 4.18
C GLY A 43 20.90 -1.78 4.60
N MET A 44 21.70 -1.18 3.73
CA MET A 44 22.37 0.10 3.99
C MET A 44 21.89 1.15 3.01
N PHE A 45 21.66 2.36 3.53
CA PHE A 45 21.26 3.51 2.73
C PHE A 45 22.03 4.75 3.14
N ASP A 46 22.70 5.38 2.20
CA ASP A 46 23.48 6.60 2.44
C ASP A 46 22.60 7.84 2.29
N LEU A 47 22.27 8.48 3.42
CA LEU A 47 21.51 9.72 3.45
C LEU A 47 22.29 10.91 2.91
N SER A 48 23.63 10.89 2.98
CA SER A 48 24.46 11.99 2.47
C SER A 48 24.39 12.13 0.96
N ALA A 49 23.97 11.08 0.25
CA ALA A 49 23.72 11.13 -1.19
C ALA A 49 22.50 12.00 -1.55
N LEU A 50 21.64 12.33 -0.57
CA LEU A 50 20.44 13.12 -0.76
C LEU A 50 20.70 14.59 -0.41
N ASN A 51 20.09 15.50 -1.15
CA ASN A 51 20.21 16.93 -0.88
C ASN A 51 19.17 17.43 0.14
N VAL A 52 19.21 16.87 1.36
CA VAL A 52 18.36 17.24 2.50
C VAL A 52 19.23 17.79 3.61
N LYS A 53 18.96 19.03 4.05
CA LYS A 53 19.83 19.74 5.01
C LYS A 53 19.52 19.37 6.47
N GLU A 54 18.24 19.37 6.82
CA GLU A 54 17.74 18.99 8.14
C GLU A 54 16.79 17.78 7.99
N PRO A 55 17.36 16.58 7.79
CA PRO A 55 16.54 15.40 7.52
C PRO A 55 15.75 14.94 8.74
N VAL A 56 14.45 14.75 8.55
CA VAL A 56 13.58 14.00 9.47
C VAL A 56 13.26 12.67 8.82
N LEU A 57 13.53 11.58 9.52
CA LEU A 57 13.15 10.24 9.08
C LEU A 57 11.72 9.97 9.52
N VAL A 58 10.91 9.47 8.58
CA VAL A 58 9.55 9.03 8.80
C VAL A 58 9.48 7.55 8.45
N SER A 59 8.98 6.72 9.36
CA SER A 59 8.88 5.28 9.14
C SER A 59 7.45 4.81 9.30
N GLY A 60 7.08 3.80 8.52
CA GLY A 60 5.80 3.10 8.58
C GLY A 60 6.00 1.60 8.49
N THR A 61 5.17 0.86 9.18
CA THR A 61 5.08 -0.60 9.09
C THR A 61 3.63 -1.02 9.03
N ASP A 62 3.30 -1.93 8.14
CA ASP A 62 1.95 -2.46 7.99
C ASP A 62 2.00 -3.84 7.30
N GLY A 63 0.88 -4.55 7.33
CA GLY A 63 0.67 -5.80 6.61
C GLY A 63 -0.43 -5.67 5.56
N VAL A 64 -0.84 -6.80 5.00
CA VAL A 64 -1.95 -6.87 4.03
C VAL A 64 -3.26 -7.28 4.70
N GLY A 65 -3.16 -7.98 5.82
CA GLY A 65 -4.31 -8.44 6.58
C GLY A 65 -5.10 -9.54 5.88
N THR A 66 -6.40 -9.62 6.17
CA THR A 66 -7.23 -10.77 5.74
C THR A 66 -7.58 -10.80 4.25
N LYS A 67 -7.14 -9.81 3.46
CA LYS A 67 -7.13 -9.88 1.99
C LYS A 67 -6.34 -11.10 1.49
N LEU A 68 -5.30 -11.51 2.24
CA LEU A 68 -4.50 -12.71 1.96
C LEU A 68 -5.35 -13.97 1.78
N LYS A 69 -6.45 -14.11 2.52
CA LYS A 69 -7.34 -15.28 2.39
C LYS A 69 -7.97 -15.39 1.00
N LEU A 70 -8.25 -14.25 0.36
CA LEU A 70 -8.74 -14.22 -1.02
C LEU A 70 -7.61 -14.61 -2.00
N ALA A 71 -6.38 -14.15 -1.73
CA ALA A 71 -5.22 -14.53 -2.54
C ALA A 71 -4.99 -16.05 -2.49
N PHE A 72 -5.14 -16.67 -1.33
CA PHE A 72 -5.04 -18.13 -1.17
C PHE A 72 -6.15 -18.85 -1.95
N GLU A 73 -7.39 -18.39 -1.84
CA GLU A 73 -8.54 -19.02 -2.51
C GLU A 73 -8.48 -18.87 -4.03
N MET A 74 -8.01 -17.72 -4.52
CA MET A 74 -7.85 -17.43 -5.95
C MET A 74 -6.53 -17.96 -6.52
N ASP A 75 -5.60 -18.44 -5.70
CA ASP A 75 -4.22 -18.79 -6.06
C ASP A 75 -3.50 -17.65 -6.82
N LYS A 76 -3.66 -16.42 -6.32
CA LYS A 76 -3.11 -15.20 -6.93
C LYS A 76 -2.25 -14.44 -5.92
N HIS A 77 -0.94 -14.45 -6.12
CA HIS A 77 0.05 -13.99 -5.15
C HIS A 77 0.90 -12.79 -5.63
N ASP A 78 0.84 -12.46 -6.92
CA ASP A 78 1.67 -11.45 -7.59
C ASP A 78 1.29 -10.00 -7.27
N THR A 79 0.09 -9.75 -6.73
CA THR A 79 -0.42 -8.41 -6.41
C THR A 79 -0.26 -8.04 -4.93
N ILE A 80 -0.20 -9.03 -4.04
CA ILE A 80 -0.18 -8.84 -2.58
C ILE A 80 1.04 -8.05 -2.10
N GLY A 81 2.20 -8.25 -2.74
CA GLY A 81 3.40 -7.47 -2.43
C GLY A 81 3.22 -5.97 -2.69
N ILE A 82 2.44 -5.61 -3.72
CA ILE A 82 2.12 -4.20 -3.99
C ILE A 82 1.28 -3.62 -2.84
N ASP A 83 0.31 -4.38 -2.33
CA ASP A 83 -0.49 -3.97 -1.18
C ASP A 83 0.38 -3.69 0.06
N ALA A 84 1.30 -4.60 0.38
CA ALA A 84 2.21 -4.44 1.53
C ALA A 84 3.05 -3.16 1.43
N VAL A 85 3.58 -2.88 0.23
CA VAL A 85 4.35 -1.64 -0.01
C VAL A 85 3.45 -0.43 0.09
N ALA A 86 2.29 -0.45 -0.56
CA ALA A 86 1.37 0.69 -0.62
C ALA A 86 0.91 1.14 0.77
N MET A 87 0.56 0.20 1.65
CA MET A 87 0.12 0.51 3.01
C MET A 87 1.19 1.26 3.79
N CYS A 88 2.46 0.87 3.66
CA CYS A 88 3.57 1.52 4.35
C CYS A 88 3.96 2.87 3.71
N VAL A 89 4.14 2.91 2.39
CA VAL A 89 4.68 4.11 1.73
C VAL A 89 3.69 5.26 1.65
N ASN A 90 2.39 4.96 1.56
CA ASN A 90 1.35 5.99 1.57
C ASN A 90 1.24 6.68 2.94
N ASP A 91 1.47 5.96 4.05
CA ASP A 91 1.49 6.54 5.38
C ASP A 91 2.69 7.46 5.59
N VAL A 92 3.86 7.05 5.11
CA VAL A 92 5.07 7.90 5.13
C VAL A 92 4.88 9.14 4.27
N LEU A 93 4.26 8.99 3.11
CA LEU A 93 3.91 10.09 2.20
C LEU A 93 2.95 11.09 2.85
N ALA A 94 1.99 10.62 3.67
CA ALA A 94 1.02 11.49 4.34
C ALA A 94 1.68 12.52 5.27
N GLN A 95 2.93 12.27 5.69
CA GLN A 95 3.74 13.22 6.44
C GLN A 95 4.68 14.07 5.58
N GLY A 96 4.51 14.02 4.26
CA GLY A 96 5.33 14.76 3.29
C GLY A 96 6.70 14.13 3.01
N ALA A 97 6.95 12.91 3.51
CA ALA A 97 8.24 12.25 3.35
C ALA A 97 8.31 11.45 2.04
N GLU A 98 9.46 11.50 1.39
CA GLU A 98 9.81 10.65 0.25
C GLU A 98 10.28 9.28 0.76
N PRO A 99 9.61 8.16 0.42
CA PRO A 99 10.07 6.82 0.78
C PRO A 99 11.44 6.52 0.15
N LEU A 100 12.39 6.06 0.96
CA LEU A 100 13.76 5.78 0.54
C LEU A 100 13.97 4.29 0.26
N PHE A 101 13.57 3.48 1.23
CA PHE A 101 13.74 2.04 1.14
C PHE A 101 12.62 1.28 1.84
N PHE A 102 12.51 0.02 1.49
CA PHE A 102 11.54 -0.93 2.00
C PHE A 102 12.23 -2.22 2.44
N LEU A 103 11.69 -2.84 3.47
CA LEU A 103 12.02 -4.18 3.95
C LEU A 103 10.73 -4.97 4.07
N ASP A 104 10.75 -6.24 3.68
CA ASP A 104 9.63 -7.17 3.86
C ASP A 104 9.93 -8.27 4.87
N TYR A 105 8.90 -8.77 5.52
CA TYR A 105 8.93 -10.00 6.29
C TYR A 105 7.82 -10.92 5.76
N VAL A 106 8.21 -12.06 5.20
CA VAL A 106 7.28 -13.06 4.67
C VAL A 106 7.37 -14.31 5.53
N ALA A 107 6.32 -14.62 6.29
CA ALA A 107 6.22 -15.82 7.11
C ALA A 107 5.33 -16.85 6.41
N VAL A 108 5.82 -18.05 6.16
CA VAL A 108 5.12 -19.07 5.39
C VAL A 108 4.99 -20.38 6.16
N GLY A 109 3.90 -21.12 5.94
CA GLY A 109 3.76 -22.48 6.49
C GLY A 109 4.67 -23.49 5.81
N HIS A 110 4.88 -23.32 4.50
CA HIS A 110 5.79 -24.12 3.70
C HIS A 110 6.43 -23.24 2.62
N ASN A 111 7.74 -23.40 2.43
CA ASN A 111 8.51 -22.60 1.49
C ASN A 111 8.34 -23.11 0.06
N GLU A 112 7.50 -22.42 -0.72
CA GLU A 112 7.28 -22.65 -2.15
C GLU A 112 8.00 -21.56 -2.96
N PRO A 113 9.20 -21.80 -3.53
CA PRO A 113 10.01 -20.76 -4.15
C PRO A 113 9.31 -19.95 -5.24
N ALA A 114 8.44 -20.56 -6.03
CA ALA A 114 7.70 -19.86 -7.07
C ALA A 114 6.66 -18.89 -6.50
N LYS A 115 5.97 -19.28 -5.42
CA LYS A 115 4.98 -18.44 -4.73
C LYS A 115 5.67 -17.23 -4.07
N ILE A 116 6.78 -17.47 -3.38
CA ILE A 116 7.55 -16.39 -2.74
C ILE A 116 8.15 -15.47 -3.78
N GLU A 117 8.66 -15.98 -4.90
CA GLU A 117 9.11 -15.14 -6.02
C GLU A 117 7.98 -14.23 -6.51
N ALA A 118 6.74 -14.73 -6.66
CA ALA A 118 5.60 -13.93 -7.08
C ALA A 118 5.27 -12.82 -6.06
N ILE A 119 5.28 -13.14 -4.76
CA ILE A 119 5.05 -12.16 -3.69
C ILE A 119 6.12 -11.06 -3.74
N VAL A 120 7.41 -11.43 -3.77
CA VAL A 120 8.53 -10.47 -3.77
C VAL A 120 8.58 -9.68 -5.09
N ALA A 121 8.16 -10.26 -6.21
CA ALA A 121 7.99 -9.53 -7.47
C ALA A 121 6.94 -8.42 -7.32
N GLY A 122 5.84 -8.69 -6.63
CA GLY A 122 4.84 -7.69 -6.25
C GLY A 122 5.41 -6.60 -5.33
N VAL A 123 6.22 -6.97 -4.33
CA VAL A 123 6.92 -6.00 -3.46
C VAL A 123 7.84 -5.10 -4.29
N ALA A 124 8.65 -5.68 -5.16
CA ALA A 124 9.54 -4.92 -6.03
C ALA A 124 8.79 -3.99 -6.98
N GLU A 125 7.64 -4.43 -7.51
CA GLU A 125 6.77 -3.58 -8.32
C GLU A 125 6.22 -2.40 -7.51
N GLY A 126 5.72 -2.65 -6.30
CA GLY A 126 5.29 -1.59 -5.40
C GLY A 126 6.42 -0.58 -5.09
N CYS A 127 7.63 -1.08 -4.83
CA CYS A 127 8.81 -0.24 -4.63
C CYS A 127 9.15 0.62 -5.86
N ARG A 128 9.07 0.09 -7.08
CA ARG A 128 9.25 0.85 -8.32
C ARG A 128 8.19 1.94 -8.49
N GLN A 129 6.93 1.63 -8.19
CA GLN A 129 5.85 2.62 -8.20
C GLN A 129 6.09 3.74 -7.19
N ALA A 130 6.51 3.39 -5.98
CA ALA A 130 6.84 4.36 -4.93
C ALA A 130 8.15 5.11 -5.18
N GLY A 131 9.06 4.58 -6.01
CA GLY A 131 10.39 5.13 -6.20
C GLY A 131 11.34 4.86 -5.02
N CYS A 132 11.05 3.87 -4.18
CA CYS A 132 11.92 3.40 -3.10
C CYS A 132 12.64 2.09 -3.46
N ALA A 133 13.68 1.74 -2.73
CA ALA A 133 14.46 0.54 -2.97
C ALA A 133 14.10 -0.59 -2.00
N LEU A 134 13.91 -1.79 -2.49
CA LEU A 134 13.89 -2.99 -1.66
C LEU A 134 15.32 -3.37 -1.31
N ILE A 135 15.77 -3.09 -0.08
CA ILE A 135 17.17 -3.24 0.32
C ILE A 135 17.46 -4.46 1.20
N GLY A 136 16.43 -5.18 1.58
CA GLY A 136 16.51 -6.39 2.42
C GLY A 136 15.12 -6.91 2.74
N GLY A 137 15.10 -7.96 3.53
CA GLY A 137 13.87 -8.61 3.99
C GLY A 137 14.20 -9.96 4.59
N GLU A 138 13.17 -10.68 5.02
CA GLU A 138 13.27 -12.01 5.61
C GLU A 138 12.15 -12.91 5.07
N THR A 139 12.49 -14.16 4.78
CA THR A 139 11.50 -15.21 4.50
C THR A 139 11.68 -16.31 5.53
N ALA A 140 10.67 -16.50 6.41
CA ALA A 140 10.69 -17.46 7.47
C ALA A 140 9.73 -18.62 7.19
N GLU A 141 10.26 -19.85 7.09
CA GLU A 141 9.43 -21.05 7.08
C GLU A 141 9.07 -21.44 8.52
N MET A 142 7.78 -21.47 8.82
CA MET A 142 7.24 -21.61 10.19
C MET A 142 6.20 -22.73 10.22
N PRO A 143 6.63 -24.00 10.08
CA PRO A 143 5.72 -25.14 10.08
C PRO A 143 4.95 -25.24 11.41
N GLY A 144 3.64 -25.41 11.31
CA GLY A 144 2.75 -25.48 12.48
C GLY A 144 2.22 -24.13 12.99
N MET A 145 2.79 -22.99 12.58
CA MET A 145 2.20 -21.66 12.84
C MET A 145 1.26 -21.23 11.72
N TYR A 146 1.63 -21.50 10.48
CA TYR A 146 0.79 -21.27 9.29
C TYR A 146 0.44 -22.61 8.67
N ALA A 147 -0.76 -22.73 8.10
CA ALA A 147 -1.14 -23.91 7.32
C ALA A 147 -0.29 -24.01 6.04
N GLY A 148 -0.14 -25.20 5.49
CA GLY A 148 0.54 -25.38 4.22
C GLY A 148 -0.15 -24.54 3.13
N GLY A 149 0.61 -23.72 2.41
CA GLY A 149 0.10 -22.81 1.39
C GLY A 149 -0.35 -21.45 1.91
N GLU A 150 -0.48 -21.24 3.22
CA GLU A 150 -0.77 -19.95 3.84
C GLU A 150 0.52 -19.20 4.21
N TYR A 151 0.44 -17.88 4.20
CA TYR A 151 1.53 -16.99 4.60
C TYR A 151 0.99 -15.69 5.18
N ASP A 152 1.87 -14.97 5.85
CA ASP A 152 1.67 -13.56 6.19
C ASP A 152 2.81 -12.71 5.63
N ILE A 153 2.51 -11.45 5.36
CA ILE A 153 3.48 -10.48 4.87
C ILE A 153 3.31 -9.16 5.62
N ALA A 154 4.41 -8.65 6.11
CA ALA A 154 4.51 -7.29 6.65
C ALA A 154 5.64 -6.54 5.97
N GLY A 155 5.48 -5.23 5.88
CA GLY A 155 6.46 -4.32 5.35
C GLY A 155 6.91 -3.30 6.37
N PHE A 156 8.10 -2.77 6.14
CA PHE A 156 8.64 -1.60 6.81
C PHE A 156 9.25 -0.68 5.76
N THR A 157 8.90 0.60 5.81
CA THR A 157 9.52 1.63 4.99
C THR A 157 10.09 2.74 5.85
N CYS A 158 11.15 3.36 5.36
CA CYS A 158 11.69 4.59 5.89
C CYS A 158 11.75 5.62 4.78
N GLY A 159 11.25 6.80 5.05
CA GLY A 159 11.31 7.95 4.17
C GLY A 159 12.03 9.12 4.83
N VAL A 160 12.29 10.17 4.06
CA VAL A 160 12.92 11.39 4.53
C VAL A 160 12.13 12.61 4.09
N VAL A 161 12.07 13.59 4.95
CA VAL A 161 11.54 14.93 4.65
C VAL A 161 12.45 16.00 5.22
N GLU A 162 12.59 17.14 4.51
CA GLU A 162 13.19 18.33 5.10
C GLU A 162 12.33 18.82 6.26
N LYS A 163 12.92 19.07 7.42
CA LYS A 163 12.21 19.43 8.65
C LYS A 163 11.20 20.57 8.46
N SER A 164 11.55 21.58 7.67
CA SER A 164 10.68 22.72 7.35
C SER A 164 9.49 22.37 6.43
N ARG A 165 9.49 21.18 5.82
CA ARG A 165 8.46 20.69 4.89
C ARG A 165 7.62 19.55 5.46
N LEU A 166 7.80 19.23 6.74
CA LEU A 166 6.99 18.21 7.41
C LEU A 166 5.51 18.60 7.35
N ILE A 167 4.66 17.62 6.98
CA ILE A 167 3.22 17.77 6.93
C ILE A 167 2.64 17.03 8.14
N ASP A 168 2.11 17.78 9.11
CA ASP A 168 1.57 17.27 10.37
C ASP A 168 0.14 17.75 10.67
N GLY A 169 -0.51 18.39 9.68
CA GLY A 169 -1.85 18.94 9.81
C GLY A 169 -1.95 20.30 10.53
N THR A 170 -0.88 20.79 11.14
CA THR A 170 -0.91 22.07 11.90
C THR A 170 -1.20 23.29 11.02
N LYS A 171 -1.05 23.14 9.70
CA LYS A 171 -1.35 24.20 8.72
C LYS A 171 -2.80 24.19 8.26
N VAL A 172 -3.58 23.15 8.55
CA VAL A 172 -4.98 23.03 8.09
C VAL A 172 -5.84 24.09 8.78
N ARG A 173 -6.65 24.79 7.99
CA ARG A 173 -7.44 25.93 8.44
C ARG A 173 -8.89 25.83 7.94
N VAL A 174 -9.78 26.49 8.64
CA VAL A 174 -11.16 26.69 8.17
C VAL A 174 -11.15 27.44 6.84
N GLY A 175 -11.85 26.90 5.84
CA GLY A 175 -11.86 27.40 4.46
C GLY A 175 -10.90 26.67 3.51
N ASP A 176 -10.08 25.74 4.01
CA ASP A 176 -9.31 24.84 3.14
C ASP A 176 -10.23 23.90 2.37
N VAL A 177 -9.76 23.49 1.19
CA VAL A 177 -10.44 22.54 0.32
C VAL A 177 -9.75 21.18 0.42
N LEU A 178 -10.55 20.13 0.47
CA LEU A 178 -10.08 18.75 0.45
C LEU A 178 -10.13 18.22 -0.99
N VAL A 179 -8.97 17.93 -1.58
CA VAL A 179 -8.85 17.27 -2.88
C VAL A 179 -8.72 15.77 -2.66
N GLY A 180 -9.73 15.01 -3.08
CA GLY A 180 -9.73 13.54 -3.02
C GLY A 180 -9.02 12.92 -4.20
N ILE A 181 -8.20 11.91 -3.96
CA ILE A 181 -7.52 11.14 -5.02
C ILE A 181 -8.17 9.74 -5.08
N ALA A 182 -8.62 9.36 -6.27
CA ALA A 182 -9.33 8.12 -6.51
C ALA A 182 -8.54 6.89 -6.03
N SER A 183 -9.25 5.96 -5.38
CA SER A 183 -8.72 4.63 -5.08
C SER A 183 -8.80 3.70 -6.28
N SER A 184 -8.12 2.57 -6.22
CA SER A 184 -8.18 1.50 -7.23
C SER A 184 -9.26 0.45 -6.91
N GLY A 185 -9.88 0.52 -5.75
CA GLY A 185 -10.83 -0.45 -5.22
C GLY A 185 -10.86 -0.41 -3.69
N VAL A 186 -11.11 -1.56 -3.08
CA VAL A 186 -11.19 -1.71 -1.61
C VAL A 186 -9.85 -1.44 -0.93
N HIS A 187 -8.74 -1.53 -1.67
CA HIS A 187 -7.37 -1.49 -1.16
C HIS A 187 -7.06 -2.71 -0.29
N SER A 188 -6.58 -2.50 0.95
CA SER A 188 -6.24 -3.61 1.87
C SER A 188 -6.98 -3.53 3.21
N ASN A 189 -8.02 -2.70 3.30
CA ASN A 189 -8.78 -2.49 4.53
C ASN A 189 -10.21 -3.04 4.42
N GLY A 190 -10.81 -3.42 5.55
CA GLY A 190 -12.19 -3.91 5.61
C GLY A 190 -12.37 -5.36 5.12
N PHE A 191 -11.32 -6.12 4.81
CA PHE A 191 -11.42 -7.44 4.21
C PHE A 191 -12.01 -8.51 5.13
N SER A 192 -12.00 -8.35 6.43
CA SER A 192 -12.76 -9.24 7.32
C SER A 192 -14.27 -9.15 7.05
N LEU A 193 -14.79 -7.94 6.84
CA LEU A 193 -16.18 -7.73 6.46
C LEU A 193 -16.45 -8.16 5.01
N VAL A 194 -15.57 -7.83 4.05
CA VAL A 194 -15.67 -8.29 2.65
C VAL A 194 -15.86 -9.80 2.60
N ARG A 195 -14.99 -10.56 3.28
CA ARG A 195 -15.05 -12.02 3.31
C ARG A 195 -16.33 -12.54 3.96
N LYS A 196 -16.79 -11.87 5.03
CA LYS A 196 -18.08 -12.19 5.65
C LYS A 196 -19.24 -11.96 4.67
N VAL A 197 -19.26 -10.83 3.97
CA VAL A 197 -20.31 -10.53 2.97
C VAL A 197 -20.30 -11.58 1.85
N VAL A 198 -19.11 -11.92 1.32
CA VAL A 198 -18.98 -12.95 0.28
C VAL A 198 -19.53 -14.30 0.74
N ALA A 199 -19.18 -14.73 1.97
CA ALA A 199 -19.63 -16.01 2.52
C ALA A 199 -21.13 -16.02 2.84
N ASP A 200 -21.64 -15.00 3.52
CA ASP A 200 -23.03 -14.93 3.95
C ASP A 200 -24.01 -14.82 2.75
N ALA A 201 -23.60 -14.12 1.69
CA ALA A 201 -24.39 -13.97 0.47
C ALA A 201 -24.18 -15.11 -0.54
N GLY A 202 -23.28 -16.05 -0.27
CA GLY A 202 -22.97 -17.15 -1.19
C GLY A 202 -22.38 -16.68 -2.52
N LEU A 203 -21.61 -15.58 -2.51
CA LEU A 203 -20.96 -15.07 -3.72
C LEU A 203 -19.76 -15.94 -4.10
N ASP A 204 -19.61 -16.21 -5.39
CA ASP A 204 -18.49 -16.98 -5.93
C ASP A 204 -17.39 -16.02 -6.42
N LEU A 205 -16.20 -16.11 -5.84
CA LEU A 205 -15.05 -15.26 -6.21
C LEU A 205 -14.61 -15.46 -7.66
N ARG A 206 -14.86 -16.64 -8.26
CA ARG A 206 -14.48 -16.95 -9.64
C ARG A 206 -15.54 -16.55 -10.67
N LYS A 207 -16.67 -16.01 -10.21
CA LYS A 207 -17.77 -15.62 -11.07
C LYS A 207 -17.69 -14.13 -11.43
N ALA A 208 -18.04 -13.81 -12.68
CA ALA A 208 -18.27 -12.45 -13.14
C ALA A 208 -19.69 -11.97 -12.72
N TYR A 209 -19.77 -10.72 -12.27
CA TYR A 209 -21.03 -10.12 -11.82
C TYR A 209 -21.39 -8.91 -12.69
N PRO A 210 -22.66 -8.76 -13.11
CA PRO A 210 -23.12 -7.59 -13.84
C PRO A 210 -22.88 -6.28 -13.10
N GLU A 211 -23.01 -6.30 -11.76
CA GLU A 211 -22.74 -5.15 -10.90
C GLU A 211 -21.27 -4.69 -10.95
N LEU A 212 -20.37 -5.51 -11.43
CA LEU A 212 -18.93 -5.22 -11.60
C LEU A 212 -18.55 -5.02 -13.08
N ASP A 213 -19.51 -4.63 -13.92
CA ASP A 213 -19.32 -4.50 -15.38
C ASP A 213 -18.85 -5.80 -16.04
N GLY A 214 -19.33 -6.94 -15.53
CA GLY A 214 -18.97 -8.26 -16.01
C GLY A 214 -17.57 -8.74 -15.59
N ARG A 215 -16.90 -8.08 -14.65
CA ARG A 215 -15.60 -8.51 -14.11
C ARG A 215 -15.77 -9.59 -13.03
N VAL A 216 -14.74 -10.42 -12.90
CA VAL A 216 -14.68 -11.49 -11.89
C VAL A 216 -14.49 -10.87 -10.51
N LEU A 217 -15.33 -11.28 -9.53
CA LEU A 217 -15.34 -10.70 -8.18
C LEU A 217 -13.98 -10.79 -7.50
N GLY A 218 -13.35 -11.96 -7.53
CA GLY A 218 -12.03 -12.15 -6.89
C GLY A 218 -10.93 -11.26 -7.49
N GLU A 219 -10.94 -11.03 -8.81
CA GLU A 219 -9.99 -10.13 -9.47
C GLU A 219 -10.21 -8.68 -9.05
N VAL A 220 -11.48 -8.25 -8.95
CA VAL A 220 -11.81 -6.89 -8.49
C VAL A 220 -11.40 -6.69 -7.04
N LEU A 221 -11.64 -7.67 -6.17
CA LEU A 221 -11.27 -7.60 -4.75
C LEU A 221 -9.75 -7.69 -4.54
N LEU A 222 -9.01 -8.39 -5.41
CA LEU A 222 -7.56 -8.48 -5.38
C LEU A 222 -6.84 -7.34 -6.12
N THR A 223 -7.58 -6.37 -6.67
CA THR A 223 -6.95 -5.17 -7.23
C THR A 223 -6.01 -4.54 -6.19
N PRO A 224 -4.73 -4.29 -6.52
CA PRO A 224 -3.77 -3.75 -5.57
C PRO A 224 -4.16 -2.37 -5.06
N THR A 225 -3.77 -2.09 -3.84
CA THR A 225 -3.80 -0.74 -3.26
C THR A 225 -2.99 0.23 -4.11
N LYS A 226 -3.58 1.36 -4.44
CA LYS A 226 -2.92 2.41 -5.22
C LYS A 226 -1.79 3.06 -4.44
N ILE A 227 -0.63 3.22 -5.08
CA ILE A 227 0.52 3.94 -4.54
C ILE A 227 0.48 5.38 -5.07
N TYR A 228 0.41 6.35 -4.16
CA TYR A 228 0.21 7.76 -4.47
C TYR A 228 1.52 8.57 -4.52
N VAL A 229 2.65 7.95 -4.17
CA VAL A 229 3.91 8.63 -3.84
C VAL A 229 4.34 9.62 -4.91
N LYS A 230 4.49 9.20 -6.17
CA LYS A 230 5.05 10.05 -7.23
C LYS A 230 4.20 11.29 -7.49
N GLN A 231 2.88 11.09 -7.63
CA GLN A 231 1.94 12.18 -7.93
C GLN A 231 1.86 13.19 -6.78
N VAL A 232 1.76 12.69 -5.54
CA VAL A 232 1.61 13.55 -4.36
C VAL A 232 2.91 14.29 -4.04
N LEU A 233 4.08 13.68 -4.25
CA LEU A 233 5.36 14.39 -4.12
C LEU A 233 5.49 15.53 -5.14
N GLU A 234 4.92 15.41 -6.35
CA GLU A 234 4.87 16.53 -7.31
C GLU A 234 3.98 17.66 -6.78
N VAL A 235 2.84 17.34 -6.20
CA VAL A 235 1.97 18.32 -5.53
C VAL A 235 2.71 19.02 -4.39
N ILE A 236 3.37 18.27 -3.49
CA ILE A 236 4.13 18.82 -2.35
C ILE A 236 5.27 19.75 -2.79
N ARG A 237 5.85 19.50 -3.98
CA ARG A 237 6.91 20.37 -4.53
C ARG A 237 6.38 21.66 -5.13
N ALA A 238 5.17 21.64 -5.70
CA ALA A 238 4.58 22.75 -6.43
C ALA A 238 3.64 23.62 -5.57
N CYS A 239 2.91 23.01 -4.62
CA CYS A 239 1.85 23.64 -3.85
C CYS A 239 2.17 23.65 -2.35
N ASN A 240 1.53 24.57 -1.61
CA ASN A 240 1.61 24.60 -0.15
C ASN A 240 0.57 23.66 0.46
N VAL A 241 0.92 22.41 0.66
CA VAL A 241 0.05 21.39 1.23
C VAL A 241 -0.07 21.59 2.75
N HIS A 242 -1.31 21.67 3.24
CA HIS A 242 -1.61 21.89 4.67
C HIS A 242 -1.75 20.58 5.43
N GLY A 243 -2.28 19.53 4.81
CA GLY A 243 -2.45 18.21 5.40
C GLY A 243 -2.67 17.14 4.34
N ILE A 244 -2.32 15.90 4.66
CA ILE A 244 -2.59 14.73 3.81
C ILE A 244 -3.15 13.62 4.70
N SER A 245 -4.22 12.96 4.25
CA SER A 245 -4.81 11.82 4.92
C SER A 245 -4.87 10.62 3.99
N HIS A 246 -4.26 9.51 4.40
CA HIS A 246 -4.39 8.20 3.76
C HIS A 246 -5.65 7.52 4.28
N ILE A 247 -6.60 7.19 3.39
CA ILE A 247 -7.88 6.60 3.77
C ILE A 247 -7.74 5.08 3.88
N THR A 248 -7.65 4.61 5.10
CA THR A 248 -7.46 3.21 5.47
C THR A 248 -8.65 2.67 6.29
N GLY A 249 -8.46 1.71 7.19
CA GLY A 249 -9.48 1.25 8.13
C GLY A 249 -10.06 2.40 8.95
N GLY A 250 -11.37 2.39 9.18
CA GLY A 250 -12.09 3.52 9.75
C GLY A 250 -12.58 4.56 8.73
N GLY A 251 -12.25 4.38 7.45
CA GLY A 251 -12.78 5.19 6.35
C GLY A 251 -12.51 6.68 6.50
N PHE A 252 -13.45 7.50 6.08
CA PHE A 252 -13.34 8.96 6.17
C PHE A 252 -13.40 9.46 7.62
N ASP A 253 -14.23 8.82 8.44
CA ASP A 253 -14.53 9.26 9.79
C ASP A 253 -13.33 9.21 10.74
N GLU A 254 -12.44 8.24 10.57
CA GLU A 254 -11.29 8.05 11.46
C GLU A 254 -9.98 8.57 10.86
N ASN A 255 -9.88 8.71 9.53
CA ASN A 255 -8.62 9.10 8.91
C ASN A 255 -8.53 10.61 8.63
N ILE A 256 -9.58 11.24 8.09
CA ILE A 256 -9.50 12.68 7.80
C ILE A 256 -9.34 13.53 9.07
N PRO A 257 -10.00 13.23 10.21
CA PRO A 257 -9.79 14.00 11.44
C PRO A 257 -8.35 14.03 11.97
N ARG A 258 -7.50 13.09 11.56
CA ARG A 258 -6.08 13.06 12.00
C ARG A 258 -5.27 14.27 11.54
N ILE A 259 -5.73 14.97 10.51
CA ILE A 259 -5.07 16.18 10.00
C ILE A 259 -5.75 17.47 10.49
N LEU A 260 -6.80 17.37 11.30
CA LEU A 260 -7.54 18.53 11.79
C LEU A 260 -7.08 18.94 13.19
N SER A 261 -7.15 20.23 13.46
CA SER A 261 -7.01 20.76 14.82
C SER A 261 -8.29 20.63 15.61
N GLU A 262 -8.20 20.70 16.93
CA GLU A 262 -9.37 20.66 17.81
C GLU A 262 -10.40 21.75 17.44
N GLY A 263 -11.67 21.36 17.36
CA GLY A 263 -12.79 22.23 17.00
C GLY A 263 -12.99 22.42 15.47
N GLN A 264 -12.13 21.83 14.63
CA GLN A 264 -12.37 21.77 13.20
C GLN A 264 -13.24 20.58 12.82
N GLY A 265 -13.97 20.72 11.72
CA GLY A 265 -14.77 19.66 11.10
C GLY A 265 -14.63 19.70 9.59
N ILE A 266 -15.18 18.70 8.94
CA ILE A 266 -15.19 18.57 7.49
C ILE A 266 -16.61 18.45 6.96
N GLU A 267 -16.83 18.98 5.78
CA GLU A 267 -18.05 18.75 5.01
C GLU A 267 -17.66 17.97 3.74
N ILE A 268 -18.32 16.84 3.52
CA ILE A 268 -18.07 15.96 2.37
C ILE A 268 -19.32 15.96 1.50
N HIS A 269 -19.14 16.36 0.24
CA HIS A 269 -20.23 16.41 -0.73
C HIS A 269 -20.25 15.13 -1.56
N GLU A 270 -21.06 14.17 -1.15
CA GLU A 270 -21.27 12.94 -1.91
C GLU A 270 -21.79 13.24 -3.32
N GLY A 271 -21.32 12.48 -4.32
CA GLY A 271 -21.65 12.71 -5.72
C GLY A 271 -20.64 13.58 -6.48
N THR A 272 -19.63 14.12 -5.79
CA THR A 272 -18.52 14.85 -6.44
C THR A 272 -17.41 13.92 -6.96
N TRP A 273 -17.47 12.63 -6.65
CA TRP A 273 -16.59 11.59 -7.17
C TRP A 273 -17.37 10.31 -7.48
N GLU A 274 -16.76 9.39 -8.20
CA GLU A 274 -17.34 8.09 -8.51
C GLU A 274 -17.12 7.09 -7.37
N ILE A 275 -18.21 6.55 -6.81
CA ILE A 275 -18.17 5.40 -5.93
C ILE A 275 -18.09 4.14 -6.79
N LEU A 276 -16.96 3.44 -6.73
CA LEU A 276 -16.69 2.27 -7.56
C LEU A 276 -17.74 1.15 -7.37
N PRO A 277 -18.08 0.39 -8.41
CA PRO A 277 -19.11 -0.65 -8.38
C PRO A 277 -18.95 -1.67 -7.26
N VAL A 278 -17.72 -1.99 -6.85
CA VAL A 278 -17.43 -2.94 -5.79
C VAL A 278 -18.02 -2.52 -4.45
N PHE A 279 -18.04 -1.23 -4.13
CA PHE A 279 -18.63 -0.74 -2.87
C PHE A 279 -20.15 -0.88 -2.88
N ARG A 280 -20.80 -0.60 -4.01
CA ARG A 280 -22.24 -0.80 -4.18
C ARG A 280 -22.63 -2.27 -4.08
N LEU A 281 -21.78 -3.17 -4.60
CA LEU A 281 -21.98 -4.61 -4.46
C LEU A 281 -21.90 -5.03 -3.00
N LEU A 282 -20.87 -4.57 -2.26
CA LEU A 282 -20.67 -4.88 -0.84
C LEU A 282 -21.82 -4.33 0.02
N GLU A 283 -22.26 -3.09 -0.23
CA GLU A 283 -23.40 -2.45 0.44
C GLU A 283 -24.68 -3.30 0.24
N LYS A 284 -24.99 -3.64 -1.02
CA LYS A 284 -26.18 -4.41 -1.40
C LYS A 284 -26.22 -5.79 -0.75
N TYR A 285 -25.16 -6.58 -0.93
CA TYR A 285 -25.12 -7.96 -0.45
C TYR A 285 -24.84 -8.07 1.03
N GLY A 286 -24.07 -7.14 1.58
CA GLY A 286 -23.80 -7.04 3.02
C GLY A 286 -24.95 -6.42 3.83
N LYS A 287 -25.92 -5.81 3.13
CA LYS A 287 -27.01 -5.02 3.77
C LYS A 287 -26.46 -4.00 4.76
N ILE A 288 -25.34 -3.40 4.42
CA ILE A 288 -24.65 -2.42 5.25
C ILE A 288 -25.32 -1.07 5.03
N ALA A 289 -25.55 -0.30 6.12
CA ALA A 289 -26.10 1.03 6.00
C ALA A 289 -25.14 1.93 5.20
N HIS A 290 -25.68 2.73 4.27
CA HIS A 290 -24.87 3.59 3.40
C HIS A 290 -23.85 4.45 4.15
N ARG A 291 -24.29 5.08 5.23
CA ARG A 291 -23.43 5.91 6.10
C ARG A 291 -22.30 5.09 6.77
N GLU A 292 -22.58 3.84 7.12
CA GLU A 292 -21.59 2.93 7.73
C GLU A 292 -20.49 2.54 6.74
N MET A 293 -20.81 2.47 5.43
CA MET A 293 -19.81 2.20 4.39
C MET A 293 -18.65 3.20 4.42
N PHE A 294 -18.93 4.49 4.72
CA PHE A 294 -17.92 5.54 4.82
C PHE A 294 -17.04 5.46 6.07
N ASN A 295 -17.49 4.72 7.08
CA ASN A 295 -16.69 4.45 8.28
C ASN A 295 -15.84 3.16 8.15
N ILE A 296 -16.11 2.33 7.15
CA ILE A 296 -15.39 1.06 6.97
C ILE A 296 -14.44 1.12 5.80
N PHE A 297 -14.90 1.67 4.66
CA PHE A 297 -14.22 1.64 3.38
C PHE A 297 -13.82 3.03 2.88
N ASN A 298 -12.90 3.05 1.93
CA ASN A 298 -12.44 4.29 1.28
C ASN A 298 -13.47 4.90 0.29
N MET A 299 -14.54 4.19 -0.03
CA MET A 299 -15.64 4.60 -0.90
C MET A 299 -15.22 5.27 -2.22
N GLY A 300 -14.07 4.88 -2.77
CA GLY A 300 -13.54 5.41 -4.03
C GLY A 300 -12.47 6.49 -3.88
N ILE A 301 -12.18 6.96 -2.68
CA ILE A 301 -11.13 7.95 -2.37
C ILE A 301 -10.10 7.32 -1.43
N GLY A 302 -8.88 7.11 -1.91
CA GLY A 302 -7.84 6.47 -1.09
C GLY A 302 -6.88 7.45 -0.42
N MET A 303 -6.83 8.70 -0.88
CA MET A 303 -6.02 9.74 -0.25
C MET A 303 -6.70 11.10 -0.39
N VAL A 304 -6.52 11.96 0.60
CA VAL A 304 -7.06 13.32 0.62
C VAL A 304 -5.94 14.31 0.90
N ILE A 305 -5.91 15.42 0.15
CA ILE A 305 -4.96 16.52 0.33
C ILE A 305 -5.74 17.78 0.72
N ALA A 306 -5.36 18.41 1.82
CA ALA A 306 -5.90 19.69 2.26
C ALA A 306 -5.01 20.83 1.77
N VAL A 307 -5.59 21.80 1.06
CA VAL A 307 -4.92 22.99 0.53
C VAL A 307 -5.82 24.21 0.63
N SER A 308 -5.26 25.41 0.45
CA SER A 308 -6.09 26.61 0.29
C SER A 308 -6.96 26.53 -0.97
N GLN A 309 -8.09 27.22 -0.95
CA GLN A 309 -9.01 27.23 -2.10
C GLN A 309 -8.34 27.68 -3.39
N ASP A 310 -7.40 28.61 -3.32
CA ASP A 310 -6.70 29.15 -4.48
C ASP A 310 -5.76 28.13 -5.14
N GLU A 311 -5.24 27.17 -4.38
CA GLU A 311 -4.33 26.13 -4.87
C GLU A 311 -5.04 24.87 -5.38
N ALA A 312 -6.31 24.68 -5.05
CA ALA A 312 -7.05 23.45 -5.39
C ALA A 312 -7.01 23.11 -6.89
N SER A 313 -7.17 24.12 -7.76
CA SER A 313 -7.14 23.90 -9.23
C SER A 313 -5.77 23.46 -9.73
N GLU A 314 -4.68 23.97 -9.15
CA GLU A 314 -3.32 23.56 -9.52
C GLU A 314 -3.03 22.13 -9.04
N VAL A 315 -3.45 21.79 -7.84
CA VAL A 315 -3.35 20.42 -7.30
C VAL A 315 -4.05 19.43 -8.22
N ILE A 316 -5.30 19.72 -8.63
CA ILE A 316 -6.05 18.87 -9.56
C ILE A 316 -5.31 18.73 -10.89
N ALA A 317 -4.84 19.85 -11.46
CA ALA A 317 -4.11 19.83 -12.72
C ALA A 317 -2.80 19.00 -12.67
N ILE A 318 -2.12 18.95 -11.52
CA ILE A 318 -0.95 18.10 -11.32
C ILE A 318 -1.36 16.63 -11.24
N LEU A 319 -2.41 16.31 -10.49
CA LEU A 319 -2.88 14.94 -10.26
C LEU A 319 -3.48 14.30 -11.52
N GLU A 320 -4.03 15.08 -12.44
CA GLU A 320 -4.58 14.61 -13.72
C GLU A 320 -3.50 14.34 -14.78
N LYS A 321 -2.25 14.82 -14.58
CA LYS A 321 -1.17 14.50 -15.51
C LYS A 321 -0.87 13.00 -15.49
N PRO A 322 -0.75 12.35 -16.67
CA PRO A 322 -0.29 10.97 -16.70
C PRO A 322 1.12 10.89 -16.09
N VAL A 323 1.33 9.97 -15.16
CA VAL A 323 2.66 9.74 -14.57
C VAL A 323 3.57 9.22 -15.67
N SER A 324 4.46 10.08 -16.17
CA SER A 324 5.50 9.70 -17.09
C SER A 324 6.49 8.77 -16.38
N TYR A 325 6.50 7.50 -16.75
CA TYR A 325 7.60 6.60 -16.40
C TYR A 325 8.81 6.99 -17.24
N THR A 326 9.55 8.00 -16.82
CA THR A 326 10.90 8.20 -17.34
C THR A 326 11.83 7.23 -16.64
N HIS A 327 12.13 6.12 -17.29
CA HIS A 327 13.35 5.39 -17.01
C HIS A 327 14.53 6.33 -17.27
N LEU A 328 15.12 6.86 -16.21
CA LEU A 328 16.47 7.38 -16.29
C LEU A 328 17.41 6.17 -16.34
N THR A 329 17.72 5.73 -17.57
CA THR A 329 18.90 4.92 -17.83
C THR A 329 20.10 5.87 -17.73
N LEU A 330 20.93 5.68 -16.71
CA LEU A 330 22.29 6.18 -16.65
C LEU A 330 23.22 5.17 -17.30
#